data_e494ec14c947ae16fa5a3e1c320bea9c
#
_entry.id   e494ec14c947ae16fa5a3e1c320bea9c
#
_cell.length_a   1.000
_cell.length_b   1.000
_cell.length_c   1.000
_cell.angle_alpha   90.00
_cell.angle_beta   90.00
_cell.angle_gamma   90.00
#
_symmetry.space_group_name_H-M   'P 1'
#
loop_
_entity.id
_entity.type
_entity.pdbx_description
1 polymer ?
#
loop_
_entity_poly.entity_id
_entity_poly.type
_entity_poly.pdbx_seq_one_letter_code
_entity_poly.pdbx_strand_id
1 'polypeptide(L)'
;PAGTHTISYTICAVASPTVCSTASIVVTISGTTTSTTPVLPIAVDDRSTTAINTPVVVNVLGNDTPNGATTPNVVTNPANGTVVVNLDGSIEYRPNTDFEGTDTFVYEICNTDGCASATVTIDVVNKIVPYNGMSVDGDGKNDYFHIGGIERYPNNVVRIYNRWGVKVFEVEGYDNVTRVFRGISNGRVTIEQAEKLPQGTYYYVIEYYDSNNNKESLVGWLYLKK
;
A
#
# COMPACT_ATOMS: atom_id res chain seq x y z
N PRO A 1 -22.34 -38.55 27.51
CA PRO A 1 -22.93 -37.34 28.04
C PRO A 1 -22.59 -37.23 29.53
N ALA A 2 -22.27 -36.03 29.99
CA ALA A 2 -22.09 -35.73 31.41
C ALA A 2 -23.41 -35.99 32.17
N GLY A 3 -23.32 -36.46 33.36
CA GLY A 3 -24.49 -36.78 34.18
C GLY A 3 -24.25 -37.89 35.21
N THR A 4 -25.26 -38.14 35.99
CA THR A 4 -25.24 -39.22 37.00
C THR A 4 -25.94 -40.45 36.41
N HIS A 5 -25.22 -41.56 36.35
CA HIS A 5 -25.71 -42.84 35.86
C HIS A 5 -25.74 -43.82 37.03
N THR A 6 -26.89 -44.46 37.24
CA THR A 6 -27.06 -45.46 38.27
C THR A 6 -27.15 -46.84 37.63
N ILE A 7 -26.27 -47.74 38.06
CA ILE A 7 -26.25 -49.14 37.67
C ILE A 7 -26.72 -49.96 38.87
N SER A 8 -27.85 -50.61 38.73
CA SER A 8 -28.34 -51.53 39.76
C SER A 8 -27.96 -52.95 39.42
N TYR A 9 -27.50 -53.69 40.41
CA TYR A 9 -27.19 -55.11 40.26
C TYR A 9 -27.77 -55.89 41.42
N THR A 10 -28.13 -57.14 41.13
CA THR A 10 -28.74 -58.03 42.12
C THR A 10 -27.88 -59.28 42.28
N ILE A 11 -27.55 -59.61 43.48
CA ILE A 11 -26.83 -60.85 43.82
C ILE A 11 -27.81 -61.78 44.55
N CYS A 12 -27.95 -63.01 44.07
CA CYS A 12 -28.77 -64.03 44.69
C CYS A 12 -27.94 -65.15 45.22
N ALA A 13 -28.37 -65.77 46.34
CA ALA A 13 -27.70 -66.94 46.95
C ALA A 13 -27.84 -68.15 46.00
N VAL A 14 -26.75 -68.86 45.72
CA VAL A 14 -26.75 -70.04 44.81
C VAL A 14 -27.61 -71.20 45.38
N ALA A 15 -27.63 -71.32 46.68
CA ALA A 15 -28.40 -72.37 47.38
C ALA A 15 -29.84 -72.03 47.59
N SER A 16 -30.24 -70.73 47.42
CA SER A 16 -31.63 -70.21 47.57
C SER A 16 -31.82 -69.06 46.60
N PRO A 17 -32.15 -69.32 45.36
CA PRO A 17 -32.21 -68.26 44.26
C PRO A 17 -33.32 -67.24 44.51
N THR A 18 -34.18 -67.45 45.50
CA THR A 18 -35.22 -66.47 45.95
C THR A 18 -34.68 -65.46 47.00
N VAL A 19 -33.48 -65.72 47.56
CA VAL A 19 -32.84 -64.77 48.49
C VAL A 19 -31.84 -63.95 47.71
N CYS A 20 -32.26 -62.79 47.36
CA CYS A 20 -31.45 -61.81 46.59
C CYS A 20 -31.32 -60.51 47.36
N SER A 21 -30.15 -59.83 47.13
CA SER A 21 -29.91 -58.49 47.61
C SER A 21 -29.55 -57.61 46.42
N THR A 22 -30.13 -56.42 46.32
CA THR A 22 -29.89 -55.45 45.27
C THR A 22 -29.06 -54.31 45.83
N ALA A 23 -28.04 -53.90 45.06
CA ALA A 23 -27.24 -52.71 45.30
C ALA A 23 -27.11 -51.87 44.04
N SER A 24 -26.80 -50.59 44.24
CA SER A 24 -26.65 -49.66 43.13
C SER A 24 -25.28 -48.99 43.21
N ILE A 25 -24.64 -48.83 42.04
CA ILE A 25 -23.43 -48.03 41.85
C ILE A 25 -23.85 -46.74 41.13
N VAL A 26 -23.55 -45.61 41.73
CA VAL A 26 -23.78 -44.29 41.15
C VAL A 26 -22.46 -43.82 40.55
N VAL A 27 -22.42 -43.66 39.22
CA VAL A 27 -21.28 -43.12 38.50
C VAL A 27 -21.63 -41.72 38.04
N THR A 28 -20.91 -40.73 38.53
CA THR A 28 -21.05 -39.36 38.11
C THR A 28 -19.96 -39.02 37.11
N ILE A 29 -20.34 -38.72 35.86
CA ILE A 29 -19.43 -38.24 34.82
C ILE A 29 -19.50 -36.72 34.88
N SER A 30 -18.44 -36.08 35.41
CA SER A 30 -18.29 -34.64 35.39
C SER A 30 -17.72 -34.23 34.02
N GLY A 31 -18.55 -33.61 33.22
CA GLY A 31 -18.07 -32.91 32.01
C GLY A 31 -17.56 -31.55 32.47
N THR A 32 -16.28 -31.29 32.30
CA THR A 32 -15.77 -29.92 32.31
C THR A 32 -16.22 -29.26 30.99
N THR A 33 -17.32 -28.53 31.01
CA THR A 33 -17.56 -27.51 29.98
C THR A 33 -16.61 -26.37 30.31
N THR A 34 -15.44 -26.34 29.71
CA THR A 34 -14.70 -25.11 29.57
C THR A 34 -15.54 -24.22 28.62
N SER A 35 -16.33 -23.33 29.20
CA SER A 35 -16.93 -22.23 28.46
C SER A 35 -15.78 -21.29 28.12
N THR A 36 -15.11 -21.57 27.03
CA THR A 36 -14.20 -20.60 26.42
C THR A 36 -15.09 -19.56 25.74
N THR A 37 -15.08 -18.34 26.29
CA THR A 37 -15.61 -17.19 25.51
C THR A 37 -14.89 -17.16 24.18
N PRO A 38 -15.62 -17.10 23.04
CA PRO A 38 -14.98 -17.00 21.73
C PRO A 38 -14.02 -15.81 21.68
N VAL A 39 -12.80 -16.02 21.24
CA VAL A 39 -11.80 -14.98 21.08
C VAL A 39 -11.64 -14.73 19.58
N LEU A 40 -12.44 -13.79 19.08
CA LEU A 40 -12.42 -13.40 17.68
C LEU A 40 -11.11 -12.66 17.32
N PRO A 41 -10.65 -12.73 16.09
CA PRO A 41 -9.63 -11.81 15.59
C PRO A 41 -10.17 -10.38 15.56
N ILE A 42 -9.28 -9.40 15.55
CA ILE A 42 -9.61 -7.97 15.35
C ILE A 42 -8.84 -7.52 14.13
N ALA A 43 -9.56 -7.13 13.09
CA ALA A 43 -9.00 -6.52 11.89
C ALA A 43 -9.21 -5.00 11.95
N VAL A 44 -8.19 -4.23 11.55
CA VAL A 44 -8.18 -2.77 11.60
C VAL A 44 -7.89 -2.23 10.21
N ASP A 45 -8.63 -1.21 9.81
CA ASP A 45 -8.48 -0.60 8.49
C ASP A 45 -7.05 -0.13 8.22
N ASP A 46 -6.61 -0.31 6.97
CA ASP A 46 -5.29 0.07 6.47
C ASP A 46 -5.36 1.17 5.44
N ARG A 47 -4.27 1.91 5.29
CA ARG A 47 -4.11 2.90 4.24
C ARG A 47 -2.70 2.86 3.68
N SER A 48 -2.61 3.00 2.35
CA SER A 48 -1.33 3.11 1.66
C SER A 48 -1.44 4.08 0.46
N THR A 49 -0.29 4.49 -0.04
CA THR A 49 -0.21 5.38 -1.21
C THR A 49 0.78 4.80 -2.21
N THR A 50 0.44 4.85 -3.48
CA THR A 50 1.36 4.45 -4.55
C THR A 50 1.28 5.42 -5.71
N ALA A 51 2.29 5.38 -6.59
CA ALA A 51 2.22 6.09 -7.86
C ALA A 51 1.40 5.28 -8.88
N ILE A 52 0.83 5.96 -9.86
CA ILE A 52 0.19 5.30 -11.01
C ILE A 52 1.13 4.27 -11.65
N ASN A 53 0.54 3.20 -12.15
CA ASN A 53 1.27 2.08 -12.77
C ASN A 53 2.34 1.42 -11.86
N THR A 54 2.34 1.70 -10.56
CA THR A 54 3.34 1.20 -9.61
C THR A 54 2.64 0.33 -8.56
N PRO A 55 3.01 -0.95 -8.44
CA PRO A 55 2.49 -1.82 -7.38
C PRO A 55 2.90 -1.35 -5.99
N VAL A 56 2.07 -1.66 -4.99
CA VAL A 56 2.39 -1.43 -3.57
C VAL A 56 2.04 -2.66 -2.74
N VAL A 57 2.91 -2.99 -1.78
CA VAL A 57 2.68 -4.06 -0.82
C VAL A 57 2.22 -3.45 0.50
N VAL A 58 1.08 -3.92 1.01
CA VAL A 58 0.48 -3.49 2.28
C VAL A 58 0.60 -4.61 3.29
N ASN A 59 1.22 -4.33 4.44
CA ASN A 59 1.27 -5.26 5.58
C ASN A 59 -0.01 -5.12 6.39
N VAL A 60 -1.09 -5.72 5.92
CA VAL A 60 -2.43 -5.59 6.50
C VAL A 60 -2.55 -6.20 7.91
N LEU A 61 -1.66 -7.14 8.27
CA LEU A 61 -1.65 -7.76 9.60
C LEU A 61 -0.90 -6.94 10.66
N GLY A 62 -0.25 -5.83 10.25
CA GLY A 62 0.66 -5.07 11.10
C GLY A 62 -0.02 -4.34 12.27
N ASN A 63 -1.29 -3.97 12.12
CA ASN A 63 -2.13 -3.28 13.10
C ASN A 63 -3.25 -4.17 13.66
N ASP A 64 -3.38 -5.41 13.16
CA ASP A 64 -4.39 -6.39 13.56
C ASP A 64 -4.05 -7.11 14.87
N THR A 65 -5.08 -7.73 15.48
CA THR A 65 -4.90 -8.70 16.55
C THR A 65 -5.43 -10.06 16.06
N PRO A 66 -4.57 -10.93 15.54
CA PRO A 66 -4.99 -12.13 14.82
C PRO A 66 -5.67 -13.18 15.68
N ASN A 67 -5.34 -13.27 16.99
CA ASN A 67 -5.89 -14.29 17.93
C ASN A 67 -5.87 -15.72 17.34
N GLY A 68 -4.76 -16.09 16.65
CA GLY A 68 -4.61 -17.40 16.02
C GLY A 68 -5.01 -17.45 14.52
N ALA A 69 -5.51 -16.36 13.93
CA ALA A 69 -5.65 -16.24 12.49
C ALA A 69 -4.25 -16.15 11.82
N THR A 70 -4.08 -16.74 10.66
CA THR A 70 -2.74 -16.87 10.04
C THR A 70 -2.57 -16.18 8.70
N THR A 71 -3.62 -16.13 7.90
CA THR A 71 -3.56 -15.56 6.55
C THR A 71 -4.80 -14.74 6.26
N PRO A 72 -4.67 -13.54 5.68
CA PRO A 72 -5.82 -12.78 5.21
C PRO A 72 -6.41 -13.41 3.95
N ASN A 73 -7.71 -13.22 3.76
CA ASN A 73 -8.43 -13.57 2.54
C ASN A 73 -9.12 -12.32 1.97
N VAL A 74 -9.01 -12.07 0.67
CA VAL A 74 -9.67 -10.93 0.03
C VAL A 74 -11.12 -11.28 -0.25
N VAL A 75 -12.04 -10.55 0.36
CA VAL A 75 -13.50 -10.77 0.23
C VAL A 75 -14.18 -9.79 -0.74
N THR A 76 -13.58 -8.61 -0.93
CA THR A 76 -14.03 -7.66 -1.94
C THR A 76 -12.82 -7.16 -2.72
N ASN A 77 -12.81 -7.36 -4.02
CA ASN A 77 -11.73 -6.89 -4.89
C ASN A 77 -11.82 -5.38 -5.13
N PRO A 78 -10.69 -4.70 -5.40
CA PRO A 78 -10.69 -3.31 -5.78
C PRO A 78 -11.35 -3.11 -7.17
N ALA A 79 -11.92 -1.93 -7.40
CA ALA A 79 -12.58 -1.60 -8.65
C ALA A 79 -11.58 -1.20 -9.75
N ASN A 80 -10.45 -0.61 -9.36
CA ASN A 80 -9.49 -0.01 -10.28
C ASN A 80 -8.09 -0.62 -10.18
N GLY A 81 -8.00 -1.88 -9.74
CA GLY A 81 -6.76 -2.60 -9.60
C GLY A 81 -6.95 -4.11 -9.43
N THR A 82 -5.86 -4.77 -9.15
CA THR A 82 -5.83 -6.19 -8.78
C THR A 82 -5.05 -6.39 -7.50
N VAL A 83 -5.39 -7.43 -6.73
CA VAL A 83 -4.72 -7.76 -5.47
C VAL A 83 -4.25 -9.21 -5.47
N VAL A 84 -3.09 -9.45 -4.82
CA VAL A 84 -2.52 -10.77 -4.59
C VAL A 84 -2.08 -10.87 -3.14
N VAL A 85 -2.53 -11.91 -2.43
CA VAL A 85 -2.07 -12.23 -1.08
C VAL A 85 -0.73 -12.95 -1.16
N ASN A 86 0.28 -12.42 -0.49
CA ASN A 86 1.62 -12.99 -0.43
C ASN A 86 1.71 -14.08 0.65
N LEU A 87 2.76 -14.90 0.58
CA LEU A 87 2.98 -15.98 1.55
C LEU A 87 3.24 -15.48 2.99
N ASP A 88 3.70 -14.26 3.15
CA ASP A 88 3.93 -13.62 4.46
C ASP A 88 2.68 -12.94 5.04
N GLY A 89 1.54 -13.02 4.34
CA GLY A 89 0.28 -12.40 4.75
C GLY A 89 0.13 -10.93 4.34
N SER A 90 1.11 -10.33 3.69
CA SER A 90 0.95 -9.02 3.07
C SER A 90 0.10 -9.11 1.79
N ILE A 91 -0.49 -7.99 1.36
CA ILE A 91 -1.29 -7.94 0.13
C ILE A 91 -0.65 -6.95 -0.85
N GLU A 92 -0.28 -7.43 -2.02
CA GLU A 92 0.19 -6.58 -3.12
C GLU A 92 -1.02 -6.07 -3.90
N TYR A 93 -1.13 -4.75 -4.04
CA TYR A 93 -2.09 -4.09 -4.91
C TYR A 93 -1.38 -3.56 -6.16
N ARG A 94 -1.97 -3.78 -7.32
CA ARG A 94 -1.53 -3.27 -8.63
C ARG A 94 -2.64 -2.41 -9.23
N PRO A 95 -2.46 -1.10 -9.37
CA PRO A 95 -3.43 -0.24 -10.03
C PRO A 95 -3.60 -0.62 -11.50
N ASN A 96 -4.79 -0.43 -12.03
CA ASN A 96 -5.04 -0.49 -13.48
C ASN A 96 -4.20 0.59 -14.17
N THR A 97 -3.91 0.35 -15.46
CA THR A 97 -3.12 1.30 -16.28
C THR A 97 -3.73 2.69 -16.21
N ASP A 98 -2.88 3.66 -15.85
CA ASP A 98 -3.21 5.09 -15.77
C ASP A 98 -4.33 5.47 -14.80
N PHE A 99 -4.74 4.58 -13.92
CA PHE A 99 -5.67 4.92 -12.85
C PHE A 99 -5.02 5.89 -11.85
N GLU A 100 -5.74 6.96 -11.54
CA GLU A 100 -5.44 7.94 -10.49
C GLU A 100 -6.68 8.14 -9.63
N GLY A 101 -6.52 8.16 -8.31
CA GLY A 101 -7.62 8.32 -7.36
C GLY A 101 -7.53 7.34 -6.21
N THR A 102 -8.61 7.25 -5.43
CA THR A 102 -8.70 6.33 -4.31
C THR A 102 -9.39 5.04 -4.74
N ASP A 103 -8.79 3.90 -4.42
CA ASP A 103 -9.38 2.58 -4.60
C ASP A 103 -9.44 1.86 -3.26
N THR A 104 -10.34 0.91 -3.11
CA THR A 104 -10.53 0.17 -1.86
C THR A 104 -10.78 -1.30 -2.12
N PHE A 105 -10.31 -2.13 -1.20
CA PHE A 105 -10.66 -3.55 -1.14
C PHE A 105 -10.87 -3.99 0.31
N VAL A 106 -11.52 -5.12 0.53
CA VAL A 106 -11.79 -5.65 1.86
C VAL A 106 -11.13 -7.01 2.02
N TYR A 107 -10.43 -7.19 3.14
CA TYR A 107 -9.91 -8.50 3.54
C TYR A 107 -10.57 -8.96 4.83
N GLU A 108 -10.47 -10.24 5.12
CA GLU A 108 -10.86 -10.87 6.38
C GLU A 108 -9.74 -11.74 6.92
N ILE A 109 -9.68 -11.85 8.24
CA ILE A 109 -8.86 -12.81 8.98
C ILE A 109 -9.78 -13.68 9.83
N CYS A 110 -9.55 -14.99 9.83
CA CYS A 110 -10.40 -15.94 10.55
C CYS A 110 -9.58 -16.84 11.46
N ASN A 111 -10.14 -17.15 12.63
CA ASN A 111 -9.69 -18.22 13.49
C ASN A 111 -10.82 -19.25 13.72
N THR A 112 -10.65 -20.18 14.65
CA THR A 112 -11.66 -21.22 14.96
C THR A 112 -12.95 -20.67 15.53
N ASP A 113 -12.93 -19.45 16.09
CA ASP A 113 -14.06 -18.83 16.75
C ASP A 113 -14.86 -17.90 15.83
N GLY A 114 -14.25 -17.43 14.72
CA GLY A 114 -14.91 -16.61 13.70
C GLY A 114 -13.95 -15.71 12.92
N CYS A 115 -14.51 -14.74 12.20
CA CYS A 115 -13.79 -13.85 11.31
C CYS A 115 -13.99 -12.39 11.69
N ALA A 116 -13.00 -11.55 11.32
CA ALA A 116 -13.09 -10.10 11.31
C ALA A 116 -12.62 -9.56 9.97
N SER A 117 -13.25 -8.49 9.50
CA SER A 117 -12.92 -7.86 8.20
C SER A 117 -12.46 -6.43 8.42
N ALA A 118 -11.58 -5.97 7.53
CA ALA A 118 -11.15 -4.58 7.47
C ALA A 118 -11.00 -4.09 6.03
N THR A 119 -11.04 -2.78 5.86
CA THR A 119 -10.90 -2.11 4.57
C THR A 119 -9.48 -1.61 4.37
N VAL A 120 -8.92 -1.90 3.19
CA VAL A 120 -7.67 -1.26 2.74
C VAL A 120 -8.02 -0.15 1.76
N THR A 121 -7.53 1.05 2.05
CA THR A 121 -7.67 2.23 1.18
C THR A 121 -6.33 2.53 0.52
N ILE A 122 -6.30 2.58 -0.80
CA ILE A 122 -5.11 2.89 -1.59
C ILE A 122 -5.33 4.21 -2.33
N ASP A 123 -4.48 5.21 -2.04
CA ASP A 123 -4.43 6.45 -2.81
C ASP A 123 -3.39 6.30 -3.92
N VAL A 124 -3.87 6.19 -5.15
CA VAL A 124 -3.03 6.13 -6.35
C VAL A 124 -2.83 7.55 -6.86
N VAL A 125 -1.62 8.05 -6.73
CA VAL A 125 -1.28 9.43 -7.05
C VAL A 125 -0.36 9.53 -8.25
N ASN A 126 -0.59 10.54 -9.05
CA ASN A 126 0.33 10.90 -10.11
C ASN A 126 1.46 11.76 -9.51
N LYS A 127 2.64 11.17 -9.39
CA LYS A 127 3.79 11.87 -8.79
C LYS A 127 4.74 12.36 -9.87
N ILE A 128 4.97 13.67 -9.91
CA ILE A 128 6.06 14.24 -10.70
C ILE A 128 7.39 13.91 -10.01
N VAL A 129 8.32 13.33 -10.77
CA VAL A 129 9.64 12.93 -10.29
C VAL A 129 10.73 13.61 -11.13
N PRO A 130 11.27 14.77 -10.70
CA PRO A 130 12.38 15.41 -11.39
C PRO A 130 13.69 14.62 -11.17
N TYR A 131 14.48 14.40 -12.21
CA TYR A 131 15.78 13.78 -12.11
C TYR A 131 16.86 14.82 -11.80
N ASN A 132 17.73 14.52 -10.83
CA ASN A 132 18.69 15.50 -10.32
C ASN A 132 19.98 15.62 -11.11
N GLY A 133 20.12 14.94 -12.26
CA GLY A 133 21.31 14.95 -13.08
C GLY A 133 21.01 14.93 -14.56
N MET A 134 21.75 15.70 -15.33
CA MET A 134 21.77 15.63 -16.79
C MET A 134 23.20 15.80 -17.32
N SER A 135 23.49 15.22 -18.49
CA SER A 135 24.73 15.47 -19.23
C SER A 135 24.41 15.92 -20.64
N VAL A 136 25.10 16.93 -21.11
CA VAL A 136 24.87 17.53 -22.44
C VAL A 136 26.06 17.22 -23.37
N ASP A 137 26.50 15.97 -23.36
CA ASP A 137 27.60 15.46 -24.18
C ASP A 137 27.14 14.95 -25.55
N GLY A 138 25.82 14.82 -25.77
CA GLY A 138 25.22 14.45 -27.06
C GLY A 138 25.23 12.95 -27.32
N ASP A 139 25.41 12.12 -26.30
CA ASP A 139 25.40 10.66 -26.45
C ASP A 139 23.96 10.06 -26.49
N GLY A 140 22.93 10.90 -26.38
CA GLY A 140 21.52 10.53 -26.35
C GLY A 140 21.01 10.09 -25.00
N LYS A 141 21.83 10.11 -23.93
CA LYS A 141 21.46 9.72 -22.58
C LYS A 141 21.50 10.91 -21.63
N ASN A 142 20.38 11.20 -20.99
CA ASN A 142 20.26 12.32 -20.04
C ASN A 142 20.66 13.69 -20.62
N ASP A 143 20.54 13.88 -21.94
CA ASP A 143 20.88 15.12 -22.63
C ASP A 143 19.89 16.28 -22.35
N TYR A 144 18.90 16.04 -21.53
CA TYR A 144 17.93 17.03 -21.09
C TYR A 144 17.47 16.77 -19.66
N PHE A 145 16.89 17.77 -19.02
CA PHE A 145 16.30 17.63 -17.69
C PHE A 145 15.03 16.79 -17.77
N HIS A 146 15.11 15.52 -17.42
CA HIS A 146 13.96 14.62 -17.40
C HIS A 146 13.10 14.83 -16.15
N ILE A 147 11.79 15.01 -16.34
CA ILE A 147 10.81 15.17 -15.28
C ILE A 147 9.74 14.10 -15.47
N GLY A 148 9.88 12.96 -14.77
CA GLY A 148 8.94 11.86 -14.90
C GLY A 148 7.53 12.26 -14.50
N GLY A 149 6.54 11.91 -15.31
CA GLY A 149 5.12 12.18 -15.08
C GLY A 149 4.63 13.58 -15.44
N ILE A 150 5.50 14.48 -15.93
CA ILE A 150 5.13 15.87 -16.25
C ILE A 150 4.16 15.96 -17.45
N GLU A 151 4.19 14.97 -18.33
CA GLU A 151 3.36 14.89 -19.54
C GLU A 151 1.86 14.92 -19.23
N ARG A 152 1.49 14.50 -18.05
CA ARG A 152 0.10 14.45 -17.57
C ARG A 152 -0.41 15.80 -17.07
N TYR A 153 0.49 16.76 -16.89
CA TYR A 153 0.21 18.11 -16.44
C TYR A 153 0.55 19.12 -17.53
N PRO A 154 -0.26 19.22 -18.60
CA PRO A 154 0.06 20.12 -19.73
C PRO A 154 0.10 21.60 -19.30
N ASN A 155 -0.63 21.96 -18.25
CA ASN A 155 -0.59 23.29 -17.66
C ASN A 155 0.50 23.36 -16.58
N ASN A 156 1.75 23.21 -16.99
CA ASN A 156 2.92 23.32 -16.13
C ASN A 156 3.83 24.47 -16.57
N VAL A 157 4.66 24.94 -15.64
CA VAL A 157 5.73 25.90 -15.89
C VAL A 157 7.00 25.40 -15.22
N VAL A 158 8.06 25.23 -15.99
CA VAL A 158 9.39 24.86 -15.47
C VAL A 158 10.32 26.05 -15.57
N ARG A 159 10.92 26.43 -14.41
CA ARG A 159 11.92 27.50 -14.31
C ARG A 159 13.20 26.91 -13.73
N ILE A 160 14.35 27.32 -14.32
CA ILE A 160 15.66 26.92 -13.82
C ILE A 160 16.48 28.19 -13.51
N TYR A 161 17.18 28.15 -12.39
CA TYR A 161 17.97 29.23 -11.83
C TYR A 161 19.41 28.78 -11.61
N ASN A 162 20.34 29.68 -11.82
CA ASN A 162 21.72 29.44 -11.43
C ASN A 162 21.91 29.62 -9.92
N ARG A 163 23.13 29.35 -9.40
CA ARG A 163 23.47 29.46 -7.98
C ARG A 163 23.32 30.86 -7.38
N TRP A 164 23.19 31.89 -8.20
CA TRP A 164 22.94 33.26 -7.75
C TRP A 164 21.46 33.66 -7.79
N GLY A 165 20.57 32.72 -8.08
CA GLY A 165 19.11 32.95 -8.18
C GLY A 165 18.68 33.62 -9.48
N VAL A 166 19.58 33.72 -10.48
CA VAL A 166 19.22 34.29 -11.80
C VAL A 166 18.55 33.20 -12.63
N LYS A 167 17.35 33.53 -13.14
CA LYS A 167 16.61 32.63 -14.03
C LYS A 167 17.30 32.46 -15.37
N VAL A 168 17.72 31.25 -15.67
CA VAL A 168 18.44 30.89 -16.91
C VAL A 168 17.54 30.18 -17.92
N PHE A 169 16.42 29.61 -17.47
CA PHE A 169 15.46 28.94 -18.34
C PHE A 169 14.03 29.06 -17.81
N GLU A 170 13.08 29.19 -18.73
CA GLU A 170 11.65 29.10 -18.43
C GLU A 170 10.90 28.57 -19.64
N VAL A 171 9.98 27.65 -19.39
CA VAL A 171 9.07 27.16 -20.42
C VAL A 171 7.72 26.79 -19.80
N GLU A 172 6.66 27.05 -20.53
CA GLU A 172 5.31 26.57 -20.25
C GLU A 172 5.05 25.28 -21.04
N GLY A 173 4.36 24.33 -20.40
CA GLY A 173 4.04 23.04 -20.99
C GLY A 173 5.27 22.18 -21.28
N TYR A 174 6.16 22.04 -20.30
CA TYR A 174 7.29 21.10 -20.36
C TYR A 174 6.79 19.68 -20.64
N ASP A 175 7.39 18.96 -21.59
CA ASP A 175 6.82 17.71 -22.13
C ASP A 175 7.81 16.53 -22.24
N ASN A 176 9.06 16.69 -21.81
CA ASN A 176 10.17 15.72 -21.97
C ASN A 176 10.55 15.37 -23.42
N VAL A 177 9.97 16.03 -24.43
CA VAL A 177 10.19 15.74 -25.85
C VAL A 177 10.66 16.99 -26.61
N THR A 178 9.77 17.97 -26.73
CA THR A 178 9.99 19.19 -27.55
C THR A 178 10.33 20.40 -26.70
N ARG A 179 9.65 20.57 -25.57
CA ARG A 179 9.80 21.70 -24.64
C ARG A 179 10.63 21.27 -23.44
N VAL A 180 11.92 21.11 -23.65
CA VAL A 180 12.85 20.55 -22.67
C VAL A 180 14.04 21.47 -22.42
N PHE A 181 14.61 21.40 -21.22
CA PHE A 181 15.87 22.07 -20.90
C PHE A 181 17.05 21.17 -21.30
N ARG A 182 17.90 21.69 -22.21
CA ARG A 182 19.10 21.02 -22.74
C ARG A 182 20.40 21.72 -22.32
N GLY A 183 20.41 22.37 -21.16
CA GLY A 183 21.58 23.13 -20.72
C GLY A 183 21.85 24.41 -21.51
N ILE A 184 20.83 24.94 -22.20
CA ILE A 184 20.89 26.18 -22.97
C ILE A 184 20.01 27.23 -22.31
N SER A 185 20.53 28.45 -22.17
CA SER A 185 19.79 29.56 -21.59
C SER A 185 18.77 30.15 -22.57
N ASN A 186 17.55 30.39 -22.10
CA ASN A 186 16.56 31.26 -22.75
C ASN A 186 16.17 32.47 -21.87
N GLY A 187 16.88 32.64 -20.74
CA GLY A 187 16.67 33.76 -19.81
C GLY A 187 17.17 35.09 -20.35
N ARG A 188 16.52 36.19 -19.91
CA ARG A 188 16.76 37.55 -20.46
C ARG A 188 17.98 38.27 -19.88
N VAL A 189 18.67 37.76 -18.87
CA VAL A 189 19.61 38.56 -18.07
C VAL A 189 20.93 37.83 -17.94
N THR A 190 21.97 38.28 -18.62
CA THR A 190 23.40 38.05 -18.43
C THR A 190 24.17 37.16 -19.39
N ILE A 191 23.52 36.40 -20.26
CA ILE A 191 24.18 35.54 -21.24
C ILE A 191 23.43 35.66 -22.56
N GLU A 192 24.12 35.64 -23.68
CA GLU A 192 23.46 35.69 -25.00
C GLU A 192 22.43 34.55 -25.12
N GLN A 193 21.28 34.85 -25.74
CA GLN A 193 20.29 33.80 -26.02
C GLN A 193 20.97 32.66 -26.80
N ALA A 194 20.70 31.41 -26.39
CA ALA A 194 21.29 30.20 -26.92
C ALA A 194 22.71 29.85 -26.43
N GLU A 195 23.25 30.52 -25.42
CA GLU A 195 24.52 30.10 -24.82
C GLU A 195 24.38 28.83 -23.98
N LYS A 196 25.36 27.92 -24.15
CA LYS A 196 25.48 26.71 -23.32
C LYS A 196 25.87 27.10 -21.90
N LEU A 197 25.07 26.71 -20.95
CA LEU A 197 25.30 26.97 -19.53
C LEU A 197 26.54 26.22 -19.03
N PRO A 198 27.32 26.78 -18.08
CA PRO A 198 28.46 26.09 -17.48
C PRO A 198 28.03 24.87 -16.67
N GLN A 199 28.93 23.88 -16.57
CA GLN A 199 28.75 22.74 -15.67
C GLN A 199 28.57 23.24 -14.23
N GLY A 200 27.65 22.63 -13.49
CA GLY A 200 27.39 22.97 -12.10
C GLY A 200 26.00 22.67 -11.62
N THR A 201 25.72 23.13 -10.41
CA THR A 201 24.39 22.96 -9.78
C THR A 201 23.48 24.13 -10.13
N TYR A 202 22.28 23.79 -10.54
CA TYR A 202 21.16 24.67 -10.83
C TYR A 202 20.00 24.33 -9.92
N TYR A 203 19.06 25.26 -9.77
CA TYR A 203 17.85 25.04 -8.98
C TYR A 203 16.66 25.12 -9.91
N TYR A 204 15.67 24.27 -9.68
CA TYR A 204 14.43 24.30 -10.46
C TYR A 204 13.22 24.63 -9.59
N VAL A 205 12.25 25.22 -10.21
CA VAL A 205 10.87 25.39 -9.73
C VAL A 205 9.96 24.84 -10.82
N ILE A 206 9.14 23.85 -10.46
CA ILE A 206 8.12 23.25 -11.32
C ILE A 206 6.78 23.61 -10.72
N GLU A 207 5.97 24.40 -11.42
CA GLU A 207 4.59 24.69 -11.05
C GLU A 207 3.67 23.92 -11.98
N TYR A 208 2.61 23.31 -11.44
CA TYR A 208 1.62 22.56 -12.19
C TYR A 208 0.26 22.60 -11.48
N TYR A 209 -0.79 22.13 -12.16
CA TYR A 209 -2.13 22.01 -11.58
C TYR A 209 -2.48 20.54 -11.48
N ASP A 210 -2.90 20.09 -10.29
CA ASP A 210 -3.37 18.73 -10.05
C ASP A 210 -4.73 18.44 -10.71
N SER A 211 -5.23 17.22 -10.58
CA SER A 211 -6.54 16.79 -11.11
C SER A 211 -7.73 17.57 -10.55
N ASN A 212 -7.56 18.20 -9.37
CA ASN A 212 -8.55 19.05 -8.72
C ASN A 212 -8.38 20.54 -9.06
N ASN A 213 -7.49 20.85 -10.01
CA ASN A 213 -7.13 22.21 -10.41
C ASN A 213 -6.51 23.05 -9.28
N ASN A 214 -5.86 22.41 -8.30
CA ASN A 214 -5.04 23.11 -7.31
C ASN A 214 -3.64 23.33 -7.88
N LYS A 215 -3.10 24.54 -7.61
CA LYS A 215 -1.74 24.87 -8.02
C LYS A 215 -0.74 24.23 -7.04
N GLU A 216 0.12 23.40 -7.58
CA GLU A 216 1.19 22.72 -6.86
C GLU A 216 2.56 23.24 -7.30
N SER A 217 3.56 23.11 -6.45
CA SER A 217 4.93 23.55 -6.73
C SER A 217 5.95 22.55 -6.18
N LEU A 218 6.89 22.14 -7.03
CA LEU A 218 8.07 21.36 -6.66
C LEU A 218 9.32 22.20 -6.85
N VAL A 219 10.20 22.16 -5.85
CA VAL A 219 11.50 22.84 -5.89
C VAL A 219 12.61 21.84 -5.62
N GLY A 220 13.76 22.03 -6.26
CA GLY A 220 14.90 21.16 -6.06
C GLY A 220 16.12 21.64 -6.80
N TRP A 221 17.10 20.75 -6.94
CA TRP A 221 18.35 21.03 -7.60
C TRP A 221 18.61 20.05 -8.75
N LEU A 222 19.36 20.50 -9.72
CA LEU A 222 19.77 19.77 -10.91
C LEU A 222 21.28 19.97 -11.13
N TYR A 223 22.02 18.89 -11.29
CA TYR A 223 23.41 18.96 -11.69
C TYR A 223 23.55 18.81 -13.20
N LEU A 224 24.12 19.82 -13.84
CA LEU A 224 24.47 19.82 -15.25
C LEU A 224 25.93 19.39 -15.40
N LYS A 225 26.17 18.29 -16.11
CA LYS A 225 27.48 17.82 -16.55
C LYS A 225 27.66 18.12 -18.06
N LYS A 226 28.89 18.41 -18.44
CA LYS A 226 29.33 18.52 -19.87
C LYS A 226 30.08 17.29 -20.28
#